data_06aa00a7bb3b1014441d4266c6605ac8
#
_entry.id   06aa00a7bb3b1014441d4266c6605ac8
#
_cell.length_a   1.000
_cell.length_b   1.000
_cell.length_c   1.000
_cell.angle_alpha   90.00
_cell.angle_beta   90.00
_cell.angle_gamma   90.00
#
_symmetry.space_group_name_H-M   'P 1'
#
loop_
_entity.id
_entity.type
_entity.pdbx_description
1 polymer ?
#
loop_
_entity_poly.entity_id
_entity_poly.type
_entity_poly.pdbx_seq_one_letter_code
_entity_poly.pdbx_strand_id
1 'polypeptide(L)'
;EMKSVNHRFLEISTKPNDLSNKLDIFIRNTLQKKMERGAVDVRFKFSQPSIYSYSVNKKSLGNLKKILNDLSIGSTNDISLSDIKNIPGIFESKQENQIADSIFKKVFLDALNGLLKDRGNEGSKIQQVFDKKIKKIITSKKKLEKAIPALNKTRMSLLNSKVKKLSVNLDPEKLNQETALLILKHDVAEELERIAFHTES
;
A
#
# COMPACT_ATOMS: atom_id res chain seq x y z
N GLU A 1 0.49 12.73 8.18
CA GLU A 1 0.37 12.20 6.82
C GLU A 1 0.55 10.69 6.86
N MET A 2 -0.33 9.96 6.12
CA MET A 2 -0.21 8.52 5.99
C MET A 2 -0.35 8.15 4.52
N LYS A 3 0.55 7.29 4.01
CA LYS A 3 0.55 6.79 2.63
C LYS A 3 0.63 5.28 2.64
N SER A 4 -0.04 4.65 1.69
CA SER A 4 0.02 3.20 1.49
C SER A 4 0.20 2.89 0.01
N VAL A 5 1.11 1.97 -0.28
CA VAL A 5 1.31 1.41 -1.63
C VAL A 5 1.17 -0.10 -1.59
N ASN A 6 0.83 -0.68 -2.74
CA ASN A 6 0.68 -2.13 -2.84
C ASN A 6 2.05 -2.80 -2.67
N HIS A 7 2.15 -3.74 -1.72
CA HIS A 7 3.33 -4.55 -1.47
C HIS A 7 2.92 -5.95 -1.03
N ARG A 8 3.78 -6.95 -1.31
CA ARG A 8 3.48 -8.36 -1.00
C ARG A 8 3.34 -8.61 0.50
N PHE A 9 4.19 -7.98 1.31
CA PHE A 9 4.19 -8.08 2.76
C PHE A 9 3.77 -6.76 3.39
N LEU A 10 3.38 -6.79 4.66
CA LEU A 10 3.12 -5.57 5.41
C LEU A 10 4.44 -4.97 5.89
N GLU A 11 4.81 -3.83 5.31
CA GLU A 11 5.96 -3.03 5.72
C GLU A 11 5.48 -1.72 6.33
N ILE A 12 6.02 -1.35 7.49
CA ILE A 12 5.62 -0.16 8.24
C ILE A 12 6.83 0.71 8.47
N SER A 13 6.81 1.92 7.93
CA SER A 13 7.79 2.97 8.15
C SER A 13 7.16 4.10 8.96
N THR A 14 7.83 4.53 10.03
CA THR A 14 7.39 5.65 10.88
C THR A 14 8.43 6.76 10.88
N LYS A 15 8.00 8.01 10.77
CA LYS A 15 8.88 9.20 10.82
C LYS A 15 8.23 10.28 11.69
N PRO A 16 9.03 11.00 12.50
CA PRO A 16 10.47 10.88 12.73
C PRO A 16 10.84 9.56 13.44
N ASN A 17 12.11 9.18 13.37
CA ASN A 17 12.61 7.91 13.96
C ASN A 17 12.73 7.95 15.49
N ASP A 18 12.60 9.12 16.09
CA ASP A 18 12.70 9.39 17.54
C ASP A 18 11.33 9.39 18.26
N LEU A 19 10.32 8.77 17.65
CA LEU A 19 9.05 8.52 18.33
C LEU A 19 9.26 7.65 19.58
N SER A 20 8.44 7.88 20.61
CA SER A 20 8.50 7.02 21.80
C SER A 20 8.26 5.55 21.42
N ASN A 21 9.03 4.61 22.03
CA ASN A 21 8.86 3.18 21.77
C ASN A 21 7.41 2.72 21.98
N LYS A 22 6.72 3.30 22.97
CA LYS A 22 5.30 2.99 23.25
C LYS A 22 4.39 3.37 22.08
N LEU A 23 4.66 4.51 21.44
CA LEU A 23 3.87 5.00 20.31
C LEU A 23 4.18 4.19 19.05
N ASP A 24 5.44 3.88 18.77
CA ASP A 24 5.82 3.05 17.61
C ASP A 24 5.20 1.65 17.70
N ILE A 25 5.27 0.99 18.87
CA ILE A 25 4.62 -0.30 19.11
C ILE A 25 3.11 -0.21 18.90
N PHE A 26 2.46 0.86 19.41
CA PHE A 26 1.03 1.06 19.23
C PHE A 26 0.65 1.19 17.75
N ILE A 27 1.41 1.98 16.97
CA ILE A 27 1.20 2.18 15.53
C ILE A 27 1.31 0.85 14.79
N ARG A 28 2.41 0.10 15.02
CA ARG A 28 2.65 -1.19 14.36
C ARG A 28 1.57 -2.21 14.67
N ASN A 29 1.23 -2.38 15.94
CA ASN A 29 0.20 -3.32 16.36
C ASN A 29 -1.19 -2.95 15.79
N THR A 30 -1.49 -1.67 15.70
CA THR A 30 -2.77 -1.20 15.15
C THR A 30 -2.85 -1.45 13.64
N LEU A 31 -1.76 -1.17 12.91
CA LEU A 31 -1.68 -1.43 11.47
C LEU A 31 -1.75 -2.92 11.15
N GLN A 32 -1.02 -3.76 11.89
CA GLN A 32 -1.06 -5.23 11.72
C GLN A 32 -2.45 -5.83 11.93
N LYS A 33 -3.25 -5.25 12.84
CA LYS A 33 -4.64 -5.68 13.06
C LYS A 33 -5.60 -5.27 11.94
N LYS A 34 -5.28 -4.22 11.20
CA LYS A 34 -6.18 -3.61 10.21
C LYS A 34 -5.76 -3.86 8.77
N MET A 35 -4.53 -4.29 8.54
CA MET A 35 -3.96 -4.46 7.21
C MET A 35 -3.11 -5.73 7.15
N GLU A 36 -3.37 -6.58 6.17
CA GLU A 36 -2.64 -7.85 5.97
C GLU A 36 -1.38 -7.66 5.10
N ARG A 37 -1.42 -6.69 4.17
CA ARG A 37 -0.34 -6.42 3.23
C ARG A 37 -0.30 -4.96 2.78
N GLY A 38 0.84 -4.55 2.25
CA GLY A 38 1.11 -3.20 1.75
C GLY A 38 2.26 -2.53 2.46
N ALA A 39 2.94 -1.57 1.83
CA ALA A 39 3.92 -0.71 2.49
C ALA A 39 3.20 0.56 2.96
N VAL A 40 3.28 0.84 4.26
CA VAL A 40 2.62 1.98 4.92
C VAL A 40 3.68 2.92 5.48
N ASP A 41 3.66 4.18 5.03
CA ASP A 41 4.53 5.25 5.52
C ASP A 41 3.71 6.21 6.38
N VAL A 42 4.06 6.31 7.65
CA VAL A 42 3.40 7.16 8.66
C VAL A 42 4.34 8.30 9.02
N ARG A 43 3.96 9.54 8.71
CA ARG A 43 4.77 10.74 8.98
C ARG A 43 4.04 11.70 9.89
N PHE A 44 4.66 12.01 11.02
CA PHE A 44 4.22 13.09 11.89
C PHE A 44 5.02 14.35 11.60
N LYS A 45 4.32 15.46 11.36
CA LYS A 45 4.92 16.78 11.24
C LYS A 45 4.40 17.64 12.38
N PHE A 46 5.33 18.24 13.11
CA PHE A 46 5.00 19.15 14.21
C PHE A 46 5.28 20.57 13.78
N SER A 47 4.36 21.47 14.07
CA SER A 47 4.51 22.90 13.83
C SER A 47 4.32 23.63 15.16
N GLN A 48 5.16 23.27 16.16
CA GLN A 48 5.18 24.01 17.43
C GLN A 48 6.49 24.76 17.57
N PRO A 49 6.47 26.02 18.06
CA PRO A 49 7.68 26.68 18.50
C PRO A 49 8.32 25.88 19.63
N SER A 50 9.63 25.65 19.53
CA SER A 50 10.38 24.99 20.60
C SER A 50 10.35 25.86 21.84
N ILE A 51 9.62 25.40 22.86
CA ILE A 51 9.64 26.07 24.18
C ILE A 51 10.83 25.47 24.93
N TYR A 52 11.80 26.29 25.24
CA TYR A 52 12.94 25.90 26.08
C TYR A 52 12.66 26.39 27.49
N SER A 53 12.64 25.48 28.46
CA SER A 53 12.77 25.82 29.86
C SER A 53 14.26 25.80 30.24
N TYR A 54 14.68 26.88 30.88
CA TYR A 54 16.04 26.97 31.38
C TYR A 54 16.04 26.75 32.89
N SER A 55 16.86 25.84 33.35
CA SER A 55 17.08 25.60 34.78
C SER A 55 18.54 25.79 35.15
N VAL A 56 18.77 26.23 36.36
CA VAL A 56 20.13 26.37 36.90
C VAL A 56 20.44 25.17 37.77
N ASN A 57 21.53 24.47 37.47
CA ASN A 57 22.04 23.38 38.30
C ASN A 57 22.64 23.97 39.58
N LYS A 58 21.82 23.98 40.66
CA LYS A 58 22.21 24.54 41.96
C LYS A 58 23.47 23.93 42.54
N LYS A 59 23.76 22.61 42.28
CA LYS A 59 24.95 21.93 42.75
C LYS A 59 26.20 22.43 42.06
N SER A 60 26.15 22.57 40.74
CA SER A 60 27.26 23.11 39.93
C SER A 60 27.56 24.55 40.29
N LEU A 61 26.49 25.36 40.46
CA LEU A 61 26.63 26.76 40.89
C LEU A 61 27.23 26.86 42.29
N GLY A 62 26.82 26.00 43.21
CA GLY A 62 27.40 25.94 44.57
C GLY A 62 28.90 25.58 44.57
N ASN A 63 29.31 24.64 43.71
CA ASN A 63 30.73 24.30 43.56
C ASN A 63 31.53 25.45 42.96
N LEU A 64 30.99 26.13 41.96
CA LEU A 64 31.62 27.32 41.38
C LEU A 64 31.83 28.41 42.42
N LYS A 65 30.84 28.72 43.27
CA LYS A 65 30.98 29.70 44.36
C LYS A 65 32.09 29.31 45.34
N LYS A 66 32.23 28.04 45.67
CA LYS A 66 33.35 27.58 46.56
C LYS A 66 34.72 27.84 45.92
N ILE A 67 34.86 27.46 44.65
CA ILE A 67 36.12 27.66 43.91
C ILE A 67 36.49 29.15 43.82
N LEU A 68 35.52 30.01 43.55
CA LEU A 68 35.73 31.46 43.49
C LEU A 68 36.15 32.05 44.83
N ASN A 69 35.57 31.57 45.94
CA ASN A 69 35.95 31.98 47.29
C ASN A 69 37.37 31.48 47.62
N ASP A 70 37.71 30.25 47.27
CA ASP A 70 39.06 29.64 47.53
C ASP A 70 40.15 30.40 46.74
N LEU A 71 39.84 30.91 45.57
CA LEU A 71 40.77 31.69 44.73
C LEU A 71 40.89 33.13 45.15
N SER A 72 40.16 33.60 46.17
CA SER A 72 40.16 34.99 46.66
C SER A 72 39.92 36.03 45.56
N ILE A 73 39.19 35.66 44.50
CA ILE A 73 38.85 36.51 43.38
C ILE A 73 37.61 37.33 43.78
N GLY A 74 37.83 38.59 44.14
CA GLY A 74 36.88 39.68 44.24
C GLY A 74 35.59 39.37 45.03
N SER A 75 34.78 40.37 45.28
CA SER A 75 33.40 40.13 45.78
C SER A 75 32.57 39.45 44.74
N THR A 76 31.78 38.45 45.11
CA THR A 76 30.85 37.70 44.21
C THR A 76 29.83 38.60 43.50
N ASN A 77 29.82 39.89 43.77
CA ASN A 77 28.95 40.89 43.12
C ASN A 77 29.43 41.35 41.75
N ASP A 78 30.68 41.04 41.36
CA ASP A 78 31.26 41.46 40.08
C ASP A 78 31.10 40.42 38.99
N ILE A 79 30.50 39.24 39.26
CA ILE A 79 30.29 38.19 38.28
C ILE A 79 28.98 38.38 37.57
N SER A 80 29.05 38.68 36.29
CA SER A 80 27.86 38.90 35.48
C SER A 80 27.24 37.55 34.98
N LEU A 81 25.97 37.58 34.59
CA LEU A 81 25.29 36.42 33.99
C LEU A 81 26.03 35.94 32.72
N SER A 82 26.66 36.86 31.98
CA SER A 82 27.47 36.54 30.79
C SER A 82 28.68 35.69 31.11
N ASP A 83 29.31 35.84 32.27
CA ASP A 83 30.48 35.10 32.70
C ASP A 83 30.11 33.65 33.05
N ILE A 84 28.95 33.47 33.65
CA ILE A 84 28.43 32.18 34.10
C ILE A 84 27.79 31.39 32.92
N LYS A 85 27.25 32.10 31.93
CA LYS A 85 26.53 31.48 30.79
C LYS A 85 27.36 30.46 30.02
N ASN A 86 28.67 30.70 29.90
CA ASN A 86 29.58 29.86 29.11
C ASN A 86 30.20 28.70 29.92
N ILE A 87 29.88 28.57 31.22
CA ILE A 87 30.40 27.51 32.06
C ILE A 87 29.53 26.25 31.86
N PRO A 88 30.13 25.14 31.35
CA PRO A 88 29.35 23.94 31.09
C PRO A 88 28.72 23.36 32.39
N GLY A 89 27.48 22.92 32.29
CA GLY A 89 26.79 22.24 33.38
C GLY A 89 26.15 23.15 34.44
N ILE A 90 26.19 24.49 34.28
CA ILE A 90 25.47 25.44 35.17
C ILE A 90 24.06 25.68 34.63
N PHE A 91 23.91 25.89 33.35
CA PHE A 91 22.61 26.04 32.70
C PHE A 91 22.22 24.76 31.97
N GLU A 92 21.07 24.25 32.32
CA GLU A 92 20.44 23.12 31.62
C GLU A 92 19.26 23.66 30.83
N SER A 93 19.25 23.48 29.53
CA SER A 93 18.07 23.74 28.69
C SER A 93 17.34 22.42 28.47
N LYS A 94 16.08 22.37 28.87
CA LYS A 94 15.19 21.26 28.50
C LYS A 94 14.22 21.75 27.44
N GLN A 95 14.18 21.06 26.35
CA GLN A 95 13.18 21.29 25.34
C GLN A 95 11.86 20.66 25.81
N GLU A 96 10.89 21.48 26.20
CA GLU A 96 9.57 21.04 26.66
C GLU A 96 8.63 20.82 25.46
N ASN A 97 8.97 19.92 24.59
CA ASN A 97 8.12 19.56 23.45
C ASN A 97 7.52 18.17 23.64
N GLN A 98 6.88 17.92 24.78
CA GLN A 98 6.14 16.67 24.94
C GLN A 98 4.68 16.89 24.54
N ILE A 99 4.40 16.75 23.23
CA ILE A 99 3.03 16.49 22.81
C ILE A 99 2.62 15.17 23.45
N ALA A 100 1.51 15.16 24.18
CA ALA A 100 1.05 13.96 24.86
C ALA A 100 0.81 12.82 23.84
N ASP A 101 1.28 11.60 24.17
CA ASP A 101 1.07 10.40 23.33
C ASP A 101 -0.40 10.17 22.94
N SER A 102 -1.33 10.65 23.75
CA SER A 102 -2.77 10.59 23.49
C SER A 102 -3.19 11.37 22.23
N ILE A 103 -2.57 12.54 22.01
CA ILE A 103 -2.83 13.37 20.82
C ILE A 103 -2.31 12.67 19.57
N PHE A 104 -1.10 12.12 19.65
CA PHE A 104 -0.53 11.33 18.54
C PHE A 104 -1.40 10.14 18.18
N LYS A 105 -1.86 9.38 19.17
CA LYS A 105 -2.75 8.23 18.97
C LYS A 105 -4.05 8.63 18.29
N LYS A 106 -4.66 9.74 18.74
CA LYS A 106 -5.90 10.24 18.15
C LYS A 106 -5.69 10.63 16.69
N VAL A 107 -4.71 11.46 16.38
CA VAL A 107 -4.40 11.93 15.03
C VAL A 107 -4.04 10.73 14.11
N PHE A 108 -3.29 9.76 14.64
CA PHE A 108 -2.96 8.54 13.90
C PHE A 108 -4.22 7.73 13.56
N LEU A 109 -5.11 7.50 14.53
CA LEU A 109 -6.35 6.74 14.32
C LEU A 109 -7.28 7.45 13.31
N ASP A 110 -7.39 8.76 13.37
CA ASP A 110 -8.18 9.55 12.42
C ASP A 110 -7.60 9.43 11.00
N ALA A 111 -6.27 9.54 10.86
CA ALA A 111 -5.59 9.35 9.57
C ALA A 111 -5.73 7.93 9.04
N LEU A 112 -5.64 6.91 9.91
CA LEU A 112 -5.83 5.51 9.55
C LEU A 112 -7.25 5.24 9.06
N ASN A 113 -8.26 5.75 9.75
CA ASN A 113 -9.65 5.61 9.34
C ASN A 113 -9.91 6.27 7.97
N GLY A 114 -9.31 7.45 7.74
CA GLY A 114 -9.33 8.10 6.42
C GLY A 114 -8.71 7.20 5.33
N LEU A 115 -7.51 6.70 5.56
CA LEU A 115 -6.81 5.81 4.63
C LEU A 115 -7.62 4.53 4.31
N LEU A 116 -8.21 3.89 5.33
CA LEU A 116 -9.01 2.68 5.14
C LEU A 116 -10.28 2.97 4.33
N LYS A 117 -10.94 4.10 4.58
CA LYS A 117 -12.10 4.55 3.80
C LYS A 117 -11.75 4.79 2.34
N ASP A 118 -10.63 5.48 2.08
CA ASP A 118 -10.18 5.78 0.72
C ASP A 118 -9.82 4.49 -0.04
N ARG A 119 -9.13 3.56 0.61
CA ARG A 119 -8.84 2.22 0.05
C ARG A 119 -10.11 1.44 -0.27
N GLY A 120 -11.12 1.48 0.61
CA GLY A 120 -12.41 0.85 0.38
C GLY A 120 -13.14 1.45 -0.83
N ASN A 121 -13.13 2.77 -0.95
CA ASN A 121 -13.72 3.49 -2.08
C ASN A 121 -13.01 3.16 -3.41
N GLU A 122 -11.67 3.11 -3.39
CA GLU A 122 -10.87 2.75 -4.55
C GLU A 122 -11.11 1.29 -4.96
N GLY A 123 -11.10 0.37 -3.99
CA GLY A 123 -11.41 -1.03 -4.20
C GLY A 123 -12.78 -1.25 -4.85
N SER A 124 -13.80 -0.54 -4.37
CA SER A 124 -15.16 -0.59 -4.95
C SER A 124 -15.21 -0.12 -6.39
N LYS A 125 -14.47 0.94 -6.74
CA LYS A 125 -14.36 1.41 -8.13
C LYS A 125 -13.68 0.40 -9.04
N ILE A 126 -12.59 -0.20 -8.56
CA ILE A 126 -11.86 -1.25 -9.27
C ILE A 126 -12.77 -2.46 -9.50
N GLN A 127 -13.48 -2.90 -8.48
CA GLN A 127 -14.45 -4.00 -8.58
C GLN A 127 -15.49 -3.74 -9.67
N GLN A 128 -16.09 -2.55 -9.68
CA GLN A 128 -17.07 -2.19 -10.72
C GLN A 128 -16.49 -2.27 -12.15
N VAL A 129 -15.22 -1.90 -12.33
CA VAL A 129 -14.56 -2.00 -13.63
C VAL A 129 -14.37 -3.47 -14.02
N PHE A 130 -13.95 -4.31 -13.09
CA PHE A 130 -13.81 -5.76 -13.32
C PHE A 130 -15.15 -6.39 -13.66
N ASP A 131 -16.20 -6.12 -12.89
CA ASP A 131 -17.55 -6.65 -13.13
C ASP A 131 -18.06 -6.31 -14.53
N LYS A 132 -17.84 -5.06 -14.98
CA LYS A 132 -18.21 -4.65 -16.34
C LYS A 132 -17.43 -5.41 -17.41
N LYS A 133 -16.12 -5.65 -17.18
CA LYS A 133 -15.30 -6.41 -18.13
C LYS A 133 -15.71 -7.88 -18.19
N ILE A 134 -15.93 -8.51 -17.04
CA ILE A 134 -16.39 -9.90 -16.94
C ILE A 134 -17.75 -10.05 -17.66
N LYS A 135 -18.71 -9.17 -17.42
CA LYS A 135 -20.00 -9.17 -18.12
C LYS A 135 -19.85 -9.08 -19.63
N LYS A 136 -18.91 -8.28 -20.14
CA LYS A 136 -18.59 -8.20 -21.57
C LYS A 136 -18.05 -9.52 -22.11
N ILE A 137 -17.13 -10.18 -21.38
CA ILE A 137 -16.57 -11.46 -21.76
C ILE A 137 -17.66 -12.53 -21.85
N ILE A 138 -18.49 -12.64 -20.82
CA ILE A 138 -19.63 -13.57 -20.79
C ILE A 138 -20.58 -13.33 -21.98
N THR A 139 -20.88 -12.05 -22.27
CA THR A 139 -21.75 -11.69 -23.40
C THR A 139 -21.12 -12.09 -24.74
N SER A 140 -19.82 -11.88 -24.90
CA SER A 140 -19.09 -12.25 -26.11
C SER A 140 -19.03 -13.78 -26.27
N LYS A 141 -18.79 -14.52 -25.17
CA LYS A 141 -18.85 -15.99 -25.16
C LYS A 141 -20.19 -16.49 -25.67
N LYS A 142 -21.32 -15.98 -25.12
CA LYS A 142 -22.66 -16.38 -25.56
C LYS A 142 -22.93 -16.07 -27.03
N LYS A 143 -22.36 -14.99 -27.58
CA LYS A 143 -22.47 -14.67 -29.03
C LYS A 143 -21.69 -15.68 -29.86
N LEU A 144 -20.47 -16.07 -29.43
CA LEU A 144 -19.65 -17.07 -30.11
C LEU A 144 -20.34 -18.44 -30.08
N GLU A 145 -20.84 -18.89 -28.95
CA GLU A 145 -21.60 -20.15 -28.84
C GLU A 145 -22.76 -20.23 -29.84
N LYS A 146 -23.49 -19.14 -30.03
CA LYS A 146 -24.57 -19.08 -31.00
C LYS A 146 -24.10 -19.04 -32.46
N ALA A 147 -22.90 -18.49 -32.73
CA ALA A 147 -22.35 -18.36 -34.08
C ALA A 147 -21.66 -19.63 -34.58
N ILE A 148 -21.10 -20.46 -33.68
CA ILE A 148 -20.35 -21.67 -34.01
C ILE A 148 -21.12 -22.65 -34.89
N PRO A 149 -22.40 -23.02 -34.62
CA PRO A 149 -23.14 -23.96 -35.49
C PRO A 149 -23.30 -23.45 -36.92
N ALA A 150 -23.57 -22.16 -37.08
CA ALA A 150 -23.71 -21.55 -38.42
C ALA A 150 -22.35 -21.54 -39.17
N LEU A 151 -21.26 -21.22 -38.47
CA LEU A 151 -19.92 -21.27 -39.05
C LEU A 151 -19.51 -22.66 -39.45
N ASN A 152 -19.77 -23.68 -38.63
CA ASN A 152 -19.51 -25.07 -38.98
C ASN A 152 -20.29 -25.54 -40.18
N LYS A 153 -21.59 -25.19 -40.29
CA LYS A 153 -22.43 -25.47 -41.47
C LYS A 153 -21.87 -24.83 -42.75
N THR A 154 -21.42 -23.57 -42.67
CA THR A 154 -20.80 -22.86 -43.79
C THR A 154 -19.51 -23.48 -44.21
N ARG A 155 -18.64 -23.85 -43.27
CA ARG A 155 -17.37 -24.57 -43.56
C ARG A 155 -17.62 -25.89 -44.23
N MET A 156 -18.58 -26.66 -43.73
CA MET A 156 -18.99 -27.94 -44.34
C MET A 156 -19.46 -27.78 -45.78
N SER A 157 -20.29 -26.79 -46.05
CA SER A 157 -20.78 -26.53 -47.42
C SER A 157 -19.63 -26.11 -48.36
N LEU A 158 -18.70 -25.29 -47.87
CA LEU A 158 -17.52 -24.88 -48.64
C LEU A 158 -16.59 -26.08 -48.94
N LEU A 159 -16.36 -26.95 -47.94
CA LEU A 159 -15.55 -28.15 -48.12
C LEU A 159 -16.18 -29.07 -49.18
N ASN A 160 -17.47 -29.36 -49.07
CA ASN A 160 -18.24 -30.17 -50.01
C ASN A 160 -18.19 -29.58 -51.43
N SER A 161 -18.27 -28.26 -51.56
CA SER A 161 -18.18 -27.60 -52.87
C SER A 161 -16.79 -27.68 -53.49
N LYS A 162 -15.71 -27.62 -52.67
CA LYS A 162 -14.35 -27.77 -53.14
C LYS A 162 -14.06 -29.22 -53.55
N VAL A 163 -14.52 -30.22 -52.80
CA VAL A 163 -14.40 -31.63 -53.14
C VAL A 163 -15.07 -31.96 -54.43
N LYS A 164 -16.31 -31.47 -54.68
CA LYS A 164 -17.00 -31.63 -55.94
C LYS A 164 -16.27 -31.03 -57.14
N LYS A 165 -15.58 -29.91 -56.97
CA LYS A 165 -14.78 -29.28 -58.03
C LYS A 165 -13.51 -30.02 -58.38
N LEU A 166 -12.95 -30.83 -57.47
CA LEU A 166 -11.70 -31.56 -57.67
C LEU A 166 -11.91 -32.84 -58.49
N SER A 167 -13.14 -33.20 -58.87
CA SER A 167 -13.50 -34.38 -59.71
C SER A 167 -12.83 -35.71 -59.26
N VAL A 168 -12.49 -35.80 -57.98
CA VAL A 168 -11.85 -36.98 -57.40
C VAL A 168 -12.95 -37.90 -56.88
N ASN A 169 -12.98 -39.15 -57.28
CA ASN A 169 -13.79 -40.22 -56.68
C ASN A 169 -13.21 -40.50 -55.26
N LEU A 170 -13.55 -39.65 -54.31
CA LEU A 170 -13.25 -39.88 -52.92
C LEU A 170 -14.31 -40.79 -52.30
N ASP A 171 -13.85 -41.81 -51.62
CA ASP A 171 -14.69 -42.66 -50.80
C ASP A 171 -15.48 -41.78 -49.78
N PRO A 172 -16.82 -41.89 -49.78
CA PRO A 172 -17.65 -41.07 -48.84
C PRO A 172 -17.28 -41.23 -47.37
N GLU A 173 -16.81 -42.40 -46.96
CA GLU A 173 -16.36 -42.65 -45.58
C GLU A 173 -15.09 -41.91 -45.26
N LYS A 174 -14.09 -41.89 -46.14
CA LYS A 174 -12.83 -41.11 -45.94
C LYS A 174 -13.10 -39.61 -45.92
N LEU A 175 -14.03 -39.10 -46.74
CA LEU A 175 -14.44 -37.72 -46.73
C LEU A 175 -15.10 -37.32 -45.40
N ASN A 176 -15.95 -38.18 -44.87
CA ASN A 176 -16.59 -37.95 -43.57
C ASN A 176 -15.59 -37.99 -42.42
N GLN A 177 -14.60 -38.89 -42.46
CA GLN A 177 -13.54 -38.96 -41.43
C GLN A 177 -12.66 -37.73 -41.45
N GLU A 178 -12.18 -37.28 -42.63
CA GLU A 178 -11.37 -36.05 -42.76
C GLU A 178 -12.16 -34.80 -42.33
N THR A 179 -13.45 -34.76 -42.64
CA THR A 179 -14.30 -33.66 -42.23
C THR A 179 -14.51 -33.64 -40.72
N ALA A 180 -14.72 -34.78 -40.08
CA ALA A 180 -14.82 -34.90 -38.63
C ALA A 180 -13.50 -34.49 -37.96
N LEU A 181 -12.33 -34.88 -38.49
CA LEU A 181 -11.03 -34.44 -37.98
C LEU A 181 -10.81 -32.94 -38.13
N LEU A 182 -11.25 -32.32 -39.22
CA LEU A 182 -11.19 -30.86 -39.41
C LEU A 182 -12.08 -30.11 -38.45
N ILE A 183 -13.26 -30.64 -38.13
CA ILE A 183 -14.17 -30.06 -37.13
C ILE A 183 -13.53 -30.15 -35.75
N LEU A 184 -12.98 -31.30 -35.37
CA LEU A 184 -12.30 -31.52 -34.09
C LEU A 184 -11.06 -30.61 -33.89
N LYS A 185 -10.23 -30.45 -34.95
CA LYS A 185 -9.08 -29.56 -34.92
C LYS A 185 -9.42 -28.08 -34.73
N HIS A 186 -10.64 -27.68 -35.06
CA HIS A 186 -11.14 -26.33 -34.93
C HIS A 186 -12.24 -26.23 -33.85
N ASP A 187 -12.31 -27.21 -32.95
CA ASP A 187 -13.29 -27.18 -31.88
C ASP A 187 -12.92 -26.07 -30.88
N VAL A 188 -13.74 -25.06 -30.87
CA VAL A 188 -13.63 -23.91 -29.98
C VAL A 188 -14.37 -24.17 -28.65
N ALA A 189 -15.02 -25.32 -28.50
CA ALA A 189 -15.84 -25.63 -27.34
C ALA A 189 -14.99 -25.68 -26.07
N GLU A 190 -13.82 -26.35 -26.13
CA GLU A 190 -12.87 -26.42 -25.01
C GLU A 190 -12.43 -25.03 -24.52
N GLU A 191 -12.08 -24.14 -25.47
CA GLU A 191 -11.65 -22.78 -25.10
C GLU A 191 -12.82 -21.94 -24.54
N LEU A 192 -14.06 -22.18 -24.98
CA LEU A 192 -15.23 -21.52 -24.40
C LEU A 192 -15.55 -22.04 -23.00
N GLU A 193 -15.32 -23.33 -22.71
CA GLU A 193 -15.42 -23.89 -21.37
C GLU A 193 -14.35 -23.34 -20.46
N ARG A 194 -13.10 -23.19 -20.92
CA ARG A 194 -12.03 -22.52 -20.17
C ARG A 194 -12.38 -21.07 -19.81
N ILE A 195 -12.95 -20.34 -20.77
CA ILE A 195 -13.43 -18.96 -20.49
C ILE A 195 -14.55 -18.98 -19.43
N ALA A 196 -15.47 -19.96 -19.48
CA ALA A 196 -16.52 -20.10 -18.47
C ALA A 196 -15.89 -20.30 -17.08
N PHE A 197 -15.00 -21.28 -16.94
CA PHE A 197 -14.33 -21.58 -15.69
C PHE A 197 -13.61 -20.37 -15.09
N HIS A 198 -12.87 -19.60 -15.91
CA HIS A 198 -12.15 -18.42 -15.45
C HIS A 198 -13.05 -17.19 -15.17
N THR A 199 -14.29 -17.20 -15.60
CA THR A 199 -15.23 -16.08 -15.32
C THR A 199 -16.19 -16.36 -14.18
N GLU A 200 -16.30 -17.61 -13.73
CA GLU A 200 -17.15 -18.07 -12.61
C GLU A 200 -16.35 -18.23 -11.30
N SER A 201 -15.03 -18.36 -11.36
CA SER A 201 -14.12 -18.39 -10.21
C SER A 201 -13.73 -17.01 -9.71
#